data_c6f55ee593a081c3590458f169398584
#
_entry.id   c6f55ee593a081c3590458f169398584
#
_cell.length_a   1.000
_cell.length_b   1.000
_cell.length_c   1.000
_cell.angle_alpha   90.00
_cell.angle_beta   90.00
_cell.angle_gamma   90.00
#
_symmetry.space_group_name_H-M   'P 1'
#
loop_
_entity.id
_entity.type
_entity.pdbx_description
1 polymer ?
#
loop_
_entity_poly.entity_id
_entity_poly.type
_entity_poly.pdbx_seq_one_letter_code
_entity_poly.pdbx_strand_id
1 'polypeptide(L)'
;MMKRGGTIVNNLSIAATRVFPGNAAYNASKHGALGFTNTLREELRPKGIRVIALLPGATNTDIWNTLWPQAPRKKMMAPESIAGAVVQSLLLSTNATVENLEILPTVGTL
;
A
#
# COMPACT_ATOMS: atom_id res chain seq x y z
N MET A 1 18.28 8.69 9.45
CA MET A 1 17.87 7.84 8.31
C MET A 1 18.68 8.12 7.05
N MET A 2 18.78 9.37 6.63
CA MET A 2 19.45 9.72 5.36
C MET A 2 20.89 9.27 5.25
N LYS A 3 21.66 9.31 6.35
CA LYS A 3 23.07 8.94 6.36
C LYS A 3 23.29 7.42 6.42
N ARG A 4 22.35 6.68 6.98
CA ARG A 4 22.50 5.25 7.25
C ARG A 4 21.60 4.38 6.38
N GLY A 5 20.86 5.01 5.47
CA GLY A 5 19.81 4.34 4.76
C GLY A 5 18.55 4.27 5.60
N GLY A 6 17.71 3.33 5.28
CA GLY A 6 16.42 3.14 5.94
C GLY A 6 15.35 2.79 4.94
N THR A 7 14.11 2.77 5.42
CA THR A 7 12.98 2.41 4.57
C THR A 7 11.78 3.31 4.88
N ILE A 8 11.16 3.82 3.84
CA ILE A 8 9.91 4.57 3.91
C ILE A 8 8.82 3.69 3.34
N VAL A 9 7.73 3.53 4.08
CA VAL A 9 6.55 2.79 3.61
C VAL A 9 5.41 3.79 3.48
N ASN A 10 4.99 4.05 2.24
CA ASN A 10 3.83 4.89 1.98
C ASN A 10 2.60 4.00 1.87
N ASN A 11 1.67 4.20 2.81
CA ASN A 11 0.43 3.44 2.85
C ASN A 11 -0.57 4.10 1.90
N LEU A 12 -0.77 3.49 0.74
CA LEU A 12 -1.68 3.97 -0.29
C LEU A 12 -2.96 3.13 -0.30
N SER A 13 -3.34 2.64 -1.48
CA SER A 13 -4.53 1.81 -1.64
C SER A 13 -4.41 1.10 -2.98
N ILE A 14 -5.13 0.00 -3.12
CA ILE A 14 -5.29 -0.67 -4.42
C ILE A 14 -5.88 0.30 -5.47
N ALA A 15 -6.58 1.35 -5.04
CA ALA A 15 -7.10 2.40 -5.92
C ALA A 15 -5.99 3.19 -6.61
N ALA A 16 -4.72 3.06 -6.20
CA ALA A 16 -3.60 3.68 -6.88
C ALA A 16 -3.30 3.03 -8.24
N THR A 17 -3.72 1.79 -8.45
CA THR A 17 -3.47 1.02 -9.68
C THR A 17 -4.75 0.51 -10.34
N ARG A 18 -5.89 0.66 -9.69
CA ARG A 18 -7.18 0.16 -10.17
C ARG A 18 -8.18 1.29 -10.30
N VAL A 19 -9.22 1.07 -11.10
CA VAL A 19 -10.25 2.06 -11.33
C VAL A 19 -11.54 1.60 -10.68
N PHE A 20 -12.12 2.48 -9.85
CA PHE A 20 -13.41 2.26 -9.23
C PHE A 20 -14.38 3.31 -9.76
N PRO A 21 -15.29 2.95 -10.68
CA PRO A 21 -16.25 3.90 -11.25
C PRO A 21 -17.05 4.62 -10.15
N GLY A 22 -17.31 5.89 -10.36
CA GLY A 22 -18.02 6.71 -9.38
C GLY A 22 -17.14 7.40 -8.34
N ASN A 23 -15.85 7.11 -8.33
CA ASN A 23 -14.90 7.66 -7.35
C ASN A 23 -13.73 8.36 -8.03
N ALA A 24 -14.02 9.24 -9.01
CA ALA A 24 -12.96 9.87 -9.81
C ALA A 24 -11.93 10.64 -8.98
N ALA A 25 -12.39 11.45 -8.02
CA ALA A 25 -11.49 12.24 -7.20
C ALA A 25 -10.60 11.36 -6.31
N TYR A 26 -11.18 10.32 -5.71
CA TYR A 26 -10.43 9.37 -4.88
C TYR A 26 -9.40 8.62 -5.72
N ASN A 27 -9.82 8.11 -6.89
CA ASN A 27 -8.93 7.40 -7.81
C ASN A 27 -7.77 8.30 -8.25
N ALA A 28 -8.08 9.55 -8.65
CA ALA A 28 -7.06 10.50 -9.07
C ALA A 28 -6.05 10.78 -7.96
N SER A 29 -6.54 10.96 -6.73
CA SER A 29 -5.68 11.21 -5.56
C SER A 29 -4.76 10.03 -5.29
N LYS A 30 -5.26 8.79 -5.37
CA LYS A 30 -4.44 7.60 -5.10
C LYS A 30 -3.47 7.29 -6.23
N HIS A 31 -3.86 7.50 -7.49
CA HIS A 31 -2.93 7.39 -8.62
C HIS A 31 -1.83 8.44 -8.53
N GLY A 32 -2.18 9.68 -8.15
CA GLY A 32 -1.20 10.73 -7.95
C GLY A 32 -0.24 10.43 -6.81
N ALA A 33 -0.74 9.87 -5.71
CA ALA A 33 0.09 9.46 -4.57
C ALA A 33 1.09 8.38 -4.96
N LEU A 34 0.71 7.44 -5.83
CA LEU A 34 1.64 6.42 -6.33
C LEU A 34 2.71 7.06 -7.20
N GLY A 35 2.34 8.00 -8.08
CA GLY A 35 3.31 8.72 -8.90
C GLY A 35 4.32 9.47 -8.05
N PHE A 36 3.86 10.13 -7.00
CA PHE A 36 4.74 10.80 -6.05
C PHE A 36 5.68 9.80 -5.38
N THR A 37 5.16 8.67 -4.93
CA THR A 37 5.96 7.62 -4.27
C THR A 37 7.02 7.06 -5.20
N ASN A 38 6.68 6.82 -6.47
CA ASN A 38 7.62 6.31 -7.46
C ASN A 38 8.75 7.31 -7.72
N THR A 39 8.41 8.59 -7.80
CA THR A 39 9.40 9.67 -7.96
C THR A 39 10.33 9.74 -6.76
N LEU A 40 9.75 9.74 -5.57
CA LEU A 40 10.52 9.77 -4.32
C LEU A 40 11.49 8.60 -4.23
N ARG A 41 11.06 7.43 -4.68
CA ARG A 41 11.91 6.23 -4.68
C ARG A 41 13.18 6.47 -5.49
N GLU A 42 13.06 7.01 -6.70
CA GLU A 42 14.20 7.24 -7.55
C GLU A 42 15.11 8.34 -7.01
N GLU A 43 14.54 9.38 -6.41
CA GLU A 43 15.31 10.47 -5.81
C GLU A 43 16.11 10.00 -4.59
N LEU A 44 15.60 9.05 -3.82
CA LEU A 44 16.22 8.57 -2.60
C LEU A 44 17.07 7.31 -2.80
N ARG A 45 16.97 6.66 -3.95
CA ARG A 45 17.77 5.45 -4.24
C ARG A 45 19.26 5.69 -4.10
N PRO A 46 19.84 6.79 -4.62
CA PRO A 46 21.28 7.02 -4.45
C PRO A 46 21.71 7.22 -2.99
N LYS A 47 20.77 7.53 -2.11
CA LYS A 47 21.04 7.73 -0.67
C LYS A 47 20.87 6.44 0.13
N GLY A 48 20.62 5.32 -0.54
CA GLY A 48 20.46 4.03 0.12
C GLY A 48 19.16 3.88 0.88
N ILE A 49 18.13 4.70 0.57
CA ILE A 49 16.82 4.64 1.22
C ILE A 49 15.87 3.87 0.32
N ARG A 50 15.22 2.86 0.89
CA ARG A 50 14.18 2.10 0.20
C ARG A 50 12.84 2.79 0.39
N VAL A 51 12.04 2.82 -0.67
CA VAL A 51 10.69 3.41 -0.62
C VAL A 51 9.71 2.37 -1.13
N ILE A 52 8.80 1.95 -0.27
CA ILE A 52 7.82 0.90 -0.56
C ILE A 52 6.45 1.56 -0.69
N ALA A 53 5.77 1.29 -1.80
CA ALA A 53 4.36 1.64 -1.96
C ALA A 53 3.51 0.47 -1.47
N LEU A 54 2.78 0.66 -0.39
CA LEU A 54 1.87 -0.34 0.15
C LEU A 54 0.50 -0.12 -0.46
N LEU A 55 -0.03 -1.13 -1.13
CA LEU A 55 -1.26 -1.05 -1.91
C LEU A 55 -2.27 -2.10 -1.40
N PRO A 56 -2.86 -1.90 -0.21
CA PRO A 56 -3.81 -2.88 0.31
C PRO A 56 -5.17 -2.73 -0.36
N GLY A 57 -5.82 -3.85 -0.60
CA GLY A 57 -7.24 -3.92 -0.92
C GLY A 57 -8.08 -3.88 0.34
N ALA A 58 -9.31 -4.39 0.25
CA ALA A 58 -10.27 -4.30 1.35
C ALA A 58 -9.76 -5.01 2.61
N THR A 59 -9.64 -4.24 3.68
CA THR A 59 -9.14 -4.69 4.98
C THR A 59 -10.23 -4.50 6.02
N ASN A 60 -10.44 -5.50 6.85
CA ASN A 60 -11.52 -5.50 7.84
C ASN A 60 -11.18 -4.55 9.00
N THR A 61 -11.66 -3.32 8.92
CA THR A 61 -11.50 -2.30 9.93
C THR A 61 -12.85 -1.62 10.21
N ASP A 62 -12.91 -0.83 11.27
CA ASP A 62 -14.15 -0.18 11.69
C ASP A 62 -14.63 0.92 10.71
N ILE A 63 -13.80 1.34 9.77
CA ILE A 63 -14.21 2.33 8.77
C ILE A 63 -15.43 1.89 7.99
N TRP A 64 -15.61 0.58 7.79
CA TRP A 64 -16.74 0.03 7.03
C TRP A 64 -18.08 0.26 7.72
N ASN A 65 -18.08 0.46 9.05
CA ASN A 65 -19.31 0.78 9.77
C ASN A 65 -19.96 2.06 9.24
N THR A 66 -19.15 3.01 8.76
CA THR A 66 -19.62 4.28 8.21
C THR A 66 -19.75 4.24 6.68
N LEU A 67 -18.74 3.71 6.00
CA LEU A 67 -18.66 3.77 4.53
C LEU A 67 -19.58 2.77 3.85
N TRP A 68 -19.67 1.57 4.39
CA TRP A 68 -20.46 0.49 3.79
C TRP A 68 -20.78 -0.53 4.87
N PRO A 69 -21.85 -0.28 5.69
CA PRO A 69 -22.16 -1.15 6.82
C PRO A 69 -22.44 -2.61 6.45
N GLN A 70 -22.86 -2.86 5.21
CA GLN A 70 -23.18 -4.20 4.72
C GLN A 70 -22.05 -4.85 3.94
N ALA A 71 -20.86 -4.26 3.98
CA ALA A 71 -19.71 -4.80 3.29
C ALA A 71 -19.41 -6.24 3.73
N PRO A 72 -18.92 -7.12 2.80
CA PRO A 72 -18.64 -8.51 3.12
C PRO A 72 -17.35 -8.64 3.94
N ARG A 73 -17.40 -8.20 5.21
CA ARG A 73 -16.22 -8.08 6.07
C ARG A 73 -15.49 -9.40 6.28
N LYS A 74 -16.22 -10.53 6.21
CA LYS A 74 -15.62 -11.86 6.36
C LYS A 74 -14.70 -12.23 5.21
N LYS A 75 -14.87 -11.58 4.05
CA LYS A 75 -14.03 -11.81 2.87
C LYS A 75 -12.84 -10.85 2.80
N MET A 76 -12.81 -9.86 3.69
CA MET A 76 -11.73 -8.88 3.74
C MET A 76 -10.51 -9.45 4.47
N MET A 77 -9.37 -8.82 4.21
CA MET A 77 -8.13 -9.19 4.89
C MET A 77 -8.15 -8.72 6.35
N ALA A 78 -7.51 -9.49 7.22
CA ALA A 78 -7.22 -9.02 8.57
C ALA A 78 -6.11 -7.96 8.50
N PRO A 79 -6.18 -6.89 9.33
CA PRO A 79 -5.10 -5.90 9.37
C PRO A 79 -3.74 -6.51 9.66
N GLU A 80 -3.69 -7.59 10.44
CA GLU A 80 -2.47 -8.29 10.80
C GLU A 80 -1.78 -8.91 9.57
N SER A 81 -2.54 -9.28 8.54
CA SER A 81 -1.98 -9.81 7.30
C SER A 81 -1.18 -8.74 6.57
N ILE A 82 -1.70 -7.51 6.56
CA ILE A 82 -0.99 -6.36 5.95
C ILE A 82 0.27 -6.05 6.75
N ALA A 83 0.15 -5.97 8.06
CA ALA A 83 1.28 -5.66 8.94
C ALA A 83 2.38 -6.71 8.81
N GLY A 84 2.02 -7.99 8.75
CA GLY A 84 2.98 -9.09 8.58
C GLY A 84 3.74 -8.99 7.28
N ALA A 85 3.06 -8.67 6.18
CA ALA A 85 3.70 -8.51 4.88
C ALA A 85 4.69 -7.34 4.87
N VAL A 86 4.35 -6.23 5.52
CA VAL A 86 5.24 -5.07 5.65
C VAL A 86 6.49 -5.47 6.43
N VAL A 87 6.33 -6.14 7.57
CA VAL A 87 7.46 -6.58 8.39
C VAL A 87 8.40 -7.48 7.59
N GLN A 88 7.86 -8.46 6.83
CA GLN A 88 8.68 -9.33 6.00
C GLN A 88 9.46 -8.54 4.94
N SER A 89 8.84 -7.52 4.36
CA SER A 89 9.49 -6.66 3.37
C SER A 89 10.66 -5.87 3.99
N LEU A 90 10.51 -5.45 5.24
CA LEU A 90 11.56 -4.71 5.96
C LEU A 90 12.76 -5.61 6.31
N LEU A 91 12.55 -6.91 6.39
CA LEU A 91 13.59 -7.87 6.78
C LEU A 91 14.41 -8.39 5.60
N LEU A 92 14.14 -7.93 4.38
CA LEU A 92 14.94 -8.32 3.23
C LEU A 92 16.39 -7.82 3.38
N SER A 93 17.31 -8.54 2.72
CA SER A 93 18.72 -8.15 2.72
C SER A 93 18.89 -6.75 2.14
N THR A 94 20.01 -6.11 2.47
CA THR A 94 20.26 -4.71 2.08
C THR A 94 20.40 -4.49 0.58
N ASN A 95 20.60 -5.56 -0.20
CA ASN A 95 20.69 -5.46 -1.65
C ASN A 95 19.38 -5.79 -2.38
N ALA A 96 18.29 -5.91 -1.63
CA ALA A 96 16.97 -6.20 -2.21
C ALA A 96 15.92 -5.25 -1.64
N THR A 97 14.92 -4.90 -2.45
CA THR A 97 13.84 -4.05 -2.01
C THR A 97 12.52 -4.50 -2.65
N VAL A 98 11.44 -4.35 -1.89
CA VAL A 98 10.09 -4.43 -2.44
C VAL A 98 9.69 -3.02 -2.84
N GLU A 99 9.33 -2.82 -4.10
CA GLU A 99 8.91 -1.49 -4.57
C GLU A 99 7.42 -1.27 -4.39
N ASN A 100 6.62 -2.22 -4.86
CA ASN A 100 5.17 -2.17 -4.69
C ASN A 100 4.73 -3.44 -3.98
N LEU A 101 3.96 -3.27 -2.90
CA LEU A 101 3.41 -4.38 -2.14
C LEU A 101 1.90 -4.35 -2.28
N GLU A 102 1.39 -5.04 -3.28
CA GLU A 102 -0.04 -5.12 -3.58
C GLU A 102 -0.61 -6.35 -2.90
N ILE A 103 -1.54 -6.12 -1.97
CA ILE A 103 -2.14 -7.19 -1.18
C ILE A 103 -3.65 -7.11 -1.30
N LEU A 104 -4.25 -8.19 -1.75
CA LEU A 104 -5.69 -8.28 -1.98
C LEU A 104 -6.29 -9.42 -1.16
N PRO A 105 -7.57 -9.33 -0.83
CA PRO A 105 -8.28 -10.53 -0.37
C PRO A 105 -8.11 -11.65 -1.38
N THR A 106 -8.05 -12.87 -0.89
CA THR A 106 -7.87 -14.05 -1.76
C THR A 106 -8.94 -14.11 -2.85
N VAL A 107 -10.15 -13.62 -2.55
CA VAL A 107 -11.25 -13.58 -3.51
C VAL A 107 -11.16 -12.42 -4.50
N GLY A 108 -10.15 -11.56 -4.39
CA GLY A 108 -9.94 -10.41 -5.29
C GLY A 108 -10.46 -9.10 -4.72
N THR A 109 -10.67 -8.14 -5.60
CA THR A 109 -11.29 -6.86 -5.19
C THR A 109 -12.76 -7.08 -4.86
N LEU A 110 -13.21 -6.49 -3.77
CA LEU A 110 -14.60 -6.63 -3.30
C LEU A 110 -15.53 -5.45 -3.75
#